data_1427754da4727d5474f403cb316b1542
#
_entry.id   1427754da4727d5474f403cb316b1542
#
_cell.length_a   1.000
_cell.length_b   1.000
_cell.length_c   1.000
_cell.angle_alpha   90.00
_cell.angle_beta   90.00
_cell.angle_gamma   90.00
#
_symmetry.space_group_name_H-M   'P 1'
#
loop_
_entity.id
_entity.type
_entity.pdbx_description
1 polymer ?
#
loop_
_entity_poly.entity_id
_entity_poly.type
_entity_poly.pdbx_seq_one_letter_code
_entity_poly.pdbx_strand_id
1 'polypeptide(L)'
;MRFLIDECLTVQLVAVAGHAGYEAYHVAHVGKAGWKDWHVMQHAREQDFVLVTNNDVDFRQLYAAQPLHAGLVILIPNVDGEKQQRLFAGALQQLAHHGEPVNQVLEVDLDGENATFYFYDLSLPG
;
A
#
# COMPACT_ATOMS: atom_id res chain seq x y z
N MET A 1 -12.09 3.41 2.36
CA MET A 1 -10.82 3.02 1.70
C MET A 1 -10.88 1.58 1.24
N ARG A 2 -10.31 1.31 0.10
CA ARG A 2 -10.15 -0.04 -0.46
C ARG A 2 -8.68 -0.24 -0.79
N PHE A 3 -8.17 -1.45 -0.60
CA PHE A 3 -6.75 -1.73 -0.75
C PHE A 3 -6.49 -2.77 -1.85
N LEU A 4 -5.45 -2.54 -2.62
CA LEU A 4 -4.89 -3.52 -3.54
C LEU A 4 -3.53 -3.95 -2.99
N ILE A 5 -3.37 -5.24 -2.70
CA ILE A 5 -2.15 -5.79 -2.11
C ILE A 5 -1.28 -6.32 -3.24
N ASP A 6 -0.06 -5.80 -3.35
CA ASP A 6 0.88 -6.17 -4.38
C ASP A 6 1.32 -7.63 -4.26
N GLU A 7 1.71 -8.21 -5.39
CA GLU A 7 2.08 -9.62 -5.51
C GLU A 7 3.25 -10.03 -4.59
N CYS A 8 4.15 -9.08 -4.31
CA CYS A 8 5.31 -9.32 -3.45
C CYS A 8 4.97 -9.53 -1.96
N LEU A 9 3.74 -9.19 -1.55
CA LEU A 9 3.30 -9.29 -0.16
C LEU A 9 2.41 -10.52 0.04
N THR A 10 2.28 -10.94 1.30
CA THR A 10 1.43 -12.09 1.62
C THR A 10 -0.04 -11.82 1.35
N VAL A 11 -0.74 -12.82 0.82
CA VAL A 11 -2.20 -12.75 0.59
C VAL A 11 -2.98 -12.56 1.89
N GLN A 12 -2.39 -12.87 3.04
CA GLN A 12 -3.03 -12.76 4.34
C GLN A 12 -3.34 -11.31 4.73
N LEU A 13 -2.72 -10.32 4.06
CA LEU A 13 -3.04 -8.91 4.30
C LEU A 13 -4.49 -8.57 3.94
N VAL A 14 -5.11 -9.34 3.04
CA VAL A 14 -6.54 -9.18 2.72
C VAL A 14 -7.39 -9.38 3.97
N ALA A 15 -7.11 -10.42 4.75
CA ALA A 15 -7.83 -10.70 5.99
C ALA A 15 -7.57 -9.62 7.05
N VAL A 16 -6.33 -9.12 7.13
CA VAL A 16 -5.98 -8.04 8.07
C VAL A 16 -6.83 -6.80 7.79
N ALA A 17 -6.95 -6.41 6.52
CA ALA A 17 -7.81 -5.29 6.13
C ALA A 17 -9.28 -5.56 6.48
N GLY A 18 -9.77 -6.77 6.18
CA GLY A 18 -11.14 -7.16 6.47
C GLY A 18 -11.50 -7.07 7.96
N HIS A 19 -10.60 -7.50 8.84
CA HIS A 19 -10.80 -7.39 10.29
C HIS A 19 -10.86 -5.94 10.76
N ALA A 20 -10.24 -5.03 10.03
CA ALA A 20 -10.30 -3.60 10.33
C ALA A 20 -11.50 -2.90 9.65
N GLY A 21 -12.31 -3.65 8.92
CA GLY A 21 -13.52 -3.11 8.26
C GLY A 21 -13.30 -2.59 6.84
N TYR A 22 -12.20 -2.96 6.19
CA TYR A 22 -11.88 -2.50 4.84
C TYR A 22 -11.92 -3.62 3.82
N GLU A 23 -12.33 -3.30 2.59
CA GLU A 23 -12.15 -4.19 1.45
C GLU A 23 -10.69 -4.20 1.01
N ALA A 24 -10.18 -5.37 0.67
CA ALA A 24 -8.86 -5.53 0.09
C ALA A 24 -8.85 -6.70 -0.89
N TYR A 25 -7.99 -6.58 -1.90
CA TYR A 25 -7.78 -7.61 -2.91
C TYR A 25 -6.30 -7.78 -3.13
N HIS A 26 -5.87 -9.04 -3.36
CA HIS A 26 -4.48 -9.33 -3.69
C HIS A 26 -4.33 -9.42 -5.20
N VAL A 27 -3.27 -8.83 -5.76
CA VAL A 27 -3.01 -8.79 -7.20
C VAL A 27 -3.09 -10.17 -7.83
N ALA A 28 -2.51 -11.20 -7.20
CA ALA A 28 -2.54 -12.56 -7.72
C ALA A 28 -3.97 -13.15 -7.79
N HIS A 29 -4.86 -12.75 -6.87
CA HIS A 29 -6.22 -13.30 -6.78
C HIS A 29 -7.23 -12.60 -7.68
N VAL A 30 -6.88 -11.45 -8.23
CA VAL A 30 -7.77 -10.72 -9.15
C VAL A 30 -7.32 -10.86 -10.60
N GLY A 31 -6.49 -11.87 -10.90
CA GLY A 31 -6.03 -12.15 -12.25
C GLY A 31 -4.93 -11.22 -12.76
N LYS A 32 -4.22 -10.55 -11.84
CA LYS A 32 -3.16 -9.59 -12.17
C LYS A 32 -1.76 -10.12 -11.89
N ALA A 33 -1.63 -11.41 -11.58
CA ALA A 33 -0.34 -12.04 -11.33
C ALA A 33 0.58 -11.87 -12.54
N GLY A 34 1.82 -11.47 -12.29
CA GLY A 34 2.80 -11.23 -13.34
C GLY A 34 2.64 -9.91 -14.08
N TRP A 35 1.68 -9.09 -13.69
CA TRP A 35 1.54 -7.75 -14.28
C TRP A 35 2.74 -6.89 -13.93
N LYS A 36 3.12 -6.01 -14.86
CA LYS A 36 4.15 -5.01 -14.62
C LYS A 36 3.65 -3.95 -13.65
N ASP A 37 4.58 -3.31 -12.94
CA ASP A 37 4.26 -2.32 -11.90
C ASP A 37 3.35 -1.20 -12.40
N TRP A 38 3.59 -0.70 -13.60
CA TRP A 38 2.78 0.39 -14.13
C TRP A 38 1.34 -0.05 -14.43
N HIS A 39 1.12 -1.32 -14.79
CA HIS A 39 -0.23 -1.87 -14.95
C HIS A 39 -0.96 -1.97 -13.61
N VAL A 40 -0.23 -2.42 -12.57
CA VAL A 40 -0.78 -2.51 -11.22
C VAL A 40 -1.17 -1.12 -10.72
N MET A 41 -0.27 -0.14 -10.89
CA MET A 41 -0.53 1.25 -10.51
C MET A 41 -1.74 1.82 -11.26
N GLN A 42 -1.82 1.60 -12.57
CA GLN A 42 -2.94 2.08 -13.38
C GLN A 42 -4.26 1.50 -12.91
N HIS A 43 -4.30 0.19 -12.63
CA HIS A 43 -5.49 -0.48 -12.11
C HIS A 43 -5.90 0.09 -10.75
N ALA A 44 -4.94 0.30 -9.85
CA ALA A 44 -5.20 0.89 -8.55
C ALA A 44 -5.81 2.28 -8.68
N ARG A 45 -5.28 3.10 -9.59
CA ARG A 45 -5.81 4.45 -9.83
C ARG A 45 -7.23 4.42 -10.39
N GLU A 46 -7.47 3.58 -11.39
CA GLU A 46 -8.78 3.48 -12.06
C GLU A 46 -9.87 3.00 -11.11
N GLN A 47 -9.53 2.15 -10.15
CA GLN A 47 -10.47 1.56 -9.20
C GLN A 47 -10.46 2.23 -7.83
N ASP A 48 -9.70 3.30 -7.67
CA ASP A 48 -9.57 4.04 -6.40
C ASP A 48 -9.06 3.17 -5.25
N PHE A 49 -8.15 2.26 -5.55
CA PHE A 49 -7.45 1.47 -4.54
C PHE A 49 -6.24 2.21 -3.97
N VAL A 50 -6.06 2.12 -2.67
CA VAL A 50 -4.77 2.38 -2.05
C VAL A 50 -3.89 1.15 -2.31
N LEU A 51 -2.76 1.33 -2.98
CA LEU A 51 -1.83 0.22 -3.25
C LEU A 51 -0.95 -0.02 -2.03
N VAL A 52 -0.76 -1.28 -1.67
CA VAL A 52 0.15 -1.70 -0.60
C VAL A 52 1.25 -2.55 -1.23
N THR A 53 2.51 -2.15 -1.05
CA THR A 53 3.66 -2.81 -1.67
C THR A 53 4.89 -2.75 -0.78
N ASN A 54 5.92 -3.54 -1.09
CA ASN A 54 7.27 -3.36 -0.52
C ASN A 54 8.29 -2.89 -1.57
N ASN A 55 7.86 -2.67 -2.81
CA ASN A 55 8.72 -2.16 -3.89
C ASN A 55 8.69 -0.63 -3.87
N ASP A 56 9.52 -0.04 -3.01
CA ASP A 56 9.51 1.40 -2.77
C ASP A 56 10.04 2.21 -3.96
N VAL A 57 11.14 1.78 -4.58
CA VAL A 57 11.81 2.56 -5.64
C VAL A 57 10.90 2.72 -6.85
N ASP A 58 10.40 1.60 -7.39
CA ASP A 58 9.63 1.62 -8.64
C ASP A 58 8.27 2.29 -8.45
N PHE A 59 7.54 1.95 -7.39
CA PHE A 59 6.21 2.51 -7.17
C PHE A 59 6.25 3.96 -6.73
N ARG A 60 7.25 4.37 -5.94
CA ARG A 60 7.41 5.78 -5.60
C ARG A 60 7.60 6.63 -6.86
N GLN A 61 8.43 6.15 -7.80
CA GLN A 61 8.67 6.83 -9.06
C GLN A 61 7.39 6.90 -9.91
N LEU A 62 6.67 5.77 -10.05
CA LEU A 62 5.42 5.73 -10.82
C LEU A 62 4.36 6.67 -10.25
N TYR A 63 4.17 6.65 -8.94
CA TYR A 63 3.14 7.47 -8.28
C TYR A 63 3.51 8.95 -8.28
N ALA A 64 4.79 9.28 -8.18
CA ALA A 64 5.24 10.68 -8.25
C ALA A 64 4.86 11.34 -9.57
N ALA A 65 4.72 10.57 -10.65
CA ALA A 65 4.36 11.06 -11.97
C ALA A 65 2.85 11.22 -12.17
N GLN A 66 2.02 10.87 -11.18
CA GLN A 66 0.57 10.91 -11.30
C GLN A 66 0.00 12.17 -10.63
N PRO A 67 -0.92 12.90 -11.32
CA PRO A 67 -1.53 14.10 -10.72
C PRO A 67 -2.53 13.76 -9.63
N LEU A 68 -3.12 12.55 -9.68
CA LEU A 68 -4.13 12.12 -8.70
C LEU A 68 -4.06 10.61 -8.50
N HIS A 69 -3.99 10.18 -7.24
CA HIS A 69 -4.09 8.78 -6.85
C HIS A 69 -4.68 8.66 -5.43
N ALA A 70 -5.24 7.49 -5.13
CA ALA A 70 -5.89 7.25 -3.84
C ALA A 70 -4.90 7.08 -2.68
N GLY A 71 -3.63 6.85 -2.98
CA GLY A 71 -2.59 6.68 -1.98
C GLY A 71 -1.75 5.43 -2.19
N LEU A 72 -0.58 5.44 -1.55
CA LEU A 72 0.40 4.36 -1.62
C LEU A 72 0.88 4.05 -0.20
N VAL A 73 0.81 2.78 0.20
CA VAL A 73 1.38 2.30 1.45
C VAL A 73 2.58 1.44 1.12
N ILE A 74 3.74 1.78 1.67
CA ILE A 74 4.97 1.03 1.44
C ILE A 74 5.43 0.40 2.74
N LEU A 75 5.47 -0.93 2.77
CA LEU A 75 6.09 -1.68 3.87
C LEU A 75 7.57 -1.83 3.52
N ILE A 76 8.40 -0.93 4.07
CA ILE A 76 9.80 -0.80 3.69
C ILE A 76 10.62 -2.07 3.99
N PRO A 77 10.53 -2.67 5.21
CA PRO A 77 11.38 -3.81 5.51
C PRO A 77 10.91 -5.06 4.77
N ASN A 78 11.87 -5.82 4.27
CA ASN A 78 11.60 -7.12 3.67
C ASN A 78 11.52 -8.17 4.78
N VAL A 79 10.29 -8.47 5.21
CA VAL A 79 10.02 -9.33 6.36
C VAL A 79 9.08 -10.48 5.99
N ASP A 80 8.97 -11.47 6.88
CA ASP A 80 8.06 -12.60 6.69
C ASP A 80 6.59 -12.18 6.77
N GLY A 81 5.70 -13.09 6.38
CA GLY A 81 4.27 -12.80 6.31
C GLY A 81 3.65 -12.39 7.64
N GLU A 82 4.10 -12.96 8.75
CA GLU A 82 3.60 -12.60 10.07
C GLU A 82 3.95 -11.15 10.44
N LYS A 83 5.18 -10.73 10.20
CA LYS A 83 5.60 -9.34 10.42
C LYS A 83 4.91 -8.39 9.44
N GLN A 84 4.73 -8.81 8.18
CA GLN A 84 3.95 -8.01 7.23
C GLN A 84 2.55 -7.71 7.77
N GLN A 85 1.89 -8.71 8.33
CA GLN A 85 0.55 -8.54 8.91
C GLN A 85 0.55 -7.52 10.05
N ARG A 86 1.53 -7.60 10.94
CA ARG A 86 1.64 -6.65 12.06
C ARG A 86 1.92 -5.23 11.59
N LEU A 87 2.82 -5.07 10.61
CA LEU A 87 3.13 -3.76 10.03
C LEU A 87 1.91 -3.17 9.32
N PHE A 88 1.19 -3.98 8.57
CA PHE A 88 -0.01 -3.52 7.88
C PHE A 88 -1.13 -3.17 8.84
N ALA A 89 -1.33 -3.95 9.89
CA ALA A 89 -2.30 -3.61 10.94
C ALA A 89 -1.98 -2.26 11.57
N GLY A 90 -0.69 -1.97 11.83
CA GLY A 90 -0.26 -0.67 12.31
C GLY A 90 -0.54 0.46 11.31
N ALA A 91 -0.30 0.19 10.02
CA ALA A 91 -0.61 1.14 8.96
C ALA A 91 -2.10 1.49 8.93
N LEU A 92 -2.97 0.48 9.06
CA LEU A 92 -4.42 0.69 9.08
C LEU A 92 -4.85 1.55 10.27
N GLN A 93 -4.23 1.38 11.43
CA GLN A 93 -4.49 2.25 12.59
C GLN A 93 -4.09 3.70 12.32
N GLN A 94 -2.95 3.92 11.69
CA GLN A 94 -2.51 5.26 11.30
C GLN A 94 -3.47 5.89 10.30
N LEU A 95 -3.90 5.12 9.30
CA LEU A 95 -4.86 5.59 8.30
C LEU A 95 -6.23 5.91 8.92
N ALA A 96 -6.66 5.15 9.92
CA ALA A 96 -7.93 5.42 10.60
C ALA A 96 -7.94 6.79 11.27
N HIS A 97 -6.79 7.27 11.76
CA HIS A 97 -6.66 8.60 12.35
C HIS A 97 -6.38 9.69 11.32
N HIS A 98 -5.61 9.37 10.30
CA HIS A 98 -5.18 10.32 9.27
C HIS A 98 -6.27 10.61 8.24
N GLY A 99 -7.05 9.60 7.87
CA GLY A 99 -8.02 9.64 6.77
C GLY A 99 -7.42 9.12 5.46
N GLU A 100 -8.14 9.27 4.37
CA GLU A 100 -7.72 8.78 3.07
C GLU A 100 -6.42 9.46 2.61
N PRO A 101 -5.40 8.68 2.21
CA PRO A 101 -4.08 9.23 1.86
C PRO A 101 -4.03 9.68 0.39
N VAL A 102 -4.99 10.50 -0.03
CA VAL A 102 -5.06 10.99 -1.41
C VAL A 102 -3.79 11.76 -1.75
N ASN A 103 -3.12 11.35 -2.84
CA ASN A 103 -1.86 11.92 -3.30
C ASN A 103 -0.72 11.84 -2.28
N GLN A 104 -0.80 10.89 -1.35
CA GLN A 104 0.19 10.72 -0.29
C GLN A 104 0.75 9.31 -0.26
N VAL A 105 1.90 9.17 0.39
CA VAL A 105 2.51 7.89 0.72
C VAL A 105 2.54 7.75 2.23
N LEU A 106 2.22 6.55 2.71
CA LEU A 106 2.53 6.12 4.06
C LEU A 106 3.65 5.10 3.99
N GLU A 107 4.83 5.45 4.49
CA GLU A 107 5.93 4.51 4.66
C GLU A 107 5.88 3.90 6.04
N VAL A 108 6.00 2.58 6.09
CA VAL A 108 6.08 1.81 7.33
C VAL A 108 7.44 1.16 7.39
N ASP A 109 8.20 1.47 8.42
CA ASP A 109 9.55 0.94 8.63
C ASP A 109 9.69 0.42 10.04
N LEU A 110 10.85 -0.13 10.35
CA LEU A 110 11.19 -0.62 11.67
C LEU A 110 12.41 0.12 12.20
N ASP A 111 12.33 0.54 13.47
CA ASP A 111 13.46 0.97 14.27
C ASP A 111 13.62 -0.07 15.38
N GLY A 112 14.54 -1.02 15.18
CA GLY A 112 14.60 -2.21 16.00
C GLY A 112 13.32 -3.04 15.83
N GLU A 113 12.54 -3.21 16.91
CA GLU A 113 11.26 -3.92 16.86
C GLU A 113 10.06 -2.97 16.81
N ASN A 114 10.30 -1.67 16.82
CA ASN A 114 9.24 -0.67 16.80
C ASN A 114 8.92 -0.24 15.38
N ALA A 115 7.66 -0.28 15.02
CA ALA A 115 7.20 0.23 13.74
C ALA A 115 7.21 1.76 13.75
N THR A 116 7.68 2.34 12.65
CA THR A 116 7.67 3.78 12.45
C THR A 116 6.80 4.09 11.22
N PHE A 117 6.07 5.21 11.28
CA PHE A 117 5.11 5.59 10.26
C PHE A 117 5.40 7.00 9.79
N TYR A 118 5.44 7.17 8.48
CA TYR A 118 5.79 8.46 7.90
C TYR A 118 4.89 8.77 6.70
N PHE A 119 4.11 9.84 6.79
CA PHE A 119 3.26 10.32 5.69
C PHE A 119 3.96 11.46 4.96
N TYR A 120 3.88 11.47 3.63
CA TYR A 120 4.35 12.60 2.82
C TYR A 120 3.55 12.69 1.53
N ASP A 121 3.54 13.87 0.94
CA ASP A 121 2.88 14.11 -0.35
C ASP A 121 3.70 13.52 -1.49
N LEU A 122 3.02 12.88 -2.44
CA LEU A 122 3.66 12.30 -3.60
C LEU A 122 2.71 12.34 -4.80
N SER A 123 2.77 13.42 -5.56
CA SER A 123 2.04 13.58 -6.81
C SER A 123 2.67 14.71 -7.61
N LEU A 124 2.32 14.80 -8.89
CA LEU A 124 2.73 15.95 -9.69
C LEU A 124 2.14 17.24 -9.10
N PRO A 125 2.91 18.32 -9.01
CA PRO A 125 2.36 19.64 -8.69
C PRO A 125 1.30 19.98 -9.73
N GLY A 126 0.08 20.20 -9.26
CA GLY A 126 -1.09 20.44 -10.12
C GLY A 126 -1.19 21.82 -10.64
#